data_f160cd58578e5d7583503eb57f589326
#
_entry.id   f160cd58578e5d7583503eb57f589326
#
_cell.length_a   1.000
_cell.length_b   1.000
_cell.length_c   1.000
_cell.angle_alpha   90.00
_cell.angle_beta   90.00
_cell.angle_gamma   90.00
#
_symmetry.space_group_name_H-M   'P 1'
#
loop_
_entity.id
_entity.type
_entity.pdbx_description
1 polymer ?
#
loop_
_entity_poly.entity_id
_entity_poly.type
_entity_poly.pdbx_seq_one_letter_code
_entity_poly.pdbx_strand_id
1 'polypeptide(L)'
;GELQLAARDDGATFSLPVTVHARSAVPLPGDESHWPQDVASDGRALAVVPNEEGVPVVWLAPGQYRIEGRFPWDERPESIALPAAIARVALSLDGVVQRFVQRDDDALWLGRVAATVAERDSLAVDVFRQLDDRIPARLETRFKFTVSGKGREEKLALVLPEGFVPVSLSGDLNARLDTDGTLILQVRSGEHWLTLVARAIAPLAAVKTRTLEAPWPEAEIWSYRAQSSLRVTEPEGAAQIDPALAEVPDDWRELPAFALEPGQGLTIAERSRGLSEQDQNRLHLN
;
A
#
# COMPACT_ATOMS: atom_id res chain seq x y z
N GLY A 1 -2.90 31.45 25.72
CA GLY A 1 -1.51 31.41 25.27
C GLY A 1 -1.25 30.21 24.35
N GLU A 2 -0.05 30.10 23.85
CA GLU A 2 0.42 28.94 23.06
C GLU A 2 1.23 28.02 23.98
N LEU A 3 0.84 26.75 24.07
CA LEU A 3 1.62 25.74 24.80
C LEU A 3 2.86 25.42 23.99
N GLN A 4 4.03 25.54 24.58
CA GLN A 4 5.28 24.99 24.05
C GLN A 4 5.54 23.65 24.74
N LEU A 5 5.63 22.55 23.98
CA LEU A 5 5.91 21.23 24.48
C LEU A 5 7.14 20.65 23.75
N ALA A 6 8.15 20.30 24.51
CA ALA A 6 9.35 19.63 23.99
C ALA A 6 9.42 18.22 24.57
N ALA A 7 9.15 17.21 23.74
CA ALA A 7 9.18 15.81 24.13
C ALA A 7 10.42 15.11 23.57
N ARG A 8 10.97 14.20 24.39
CA ARG A 8 12.08 13.29 24.10
C ARG A 8 11.69 11.87 24.48
N ASP A 9 12.55 10.92 24.24
CA ASP A 9 12.27 9.52 24.60
C ASP A 9 12.19 9.30 26.13
N ASP A 10 12.87 10.12 26.91
CA ASP A 10 13.01 10.02 28.38
C ASP A 10 12.19 11.04 29.17
N GLY A 11 11.33 11.83 28.51
CA GLY A 11 10.49 12.81 29.17
C GLY A 11 10.10 13.98 28.27
N ALA A 12 9.25 14.88 28.80
CA ALA A 12 8.94 16.14 28.15
C ALA A 12 9.00 17.31 29.13
N THR A 13 9.17 18.51 28.58
CA THR A 13 9.00 19.78 29.27
C THR A 13 7.95 20.62 28.57
N PHE A 14 7.20 21.40 29.35
CA PHE A 14 6.23 22.31 28.77
C PHE A 14 6.35 23.72 29.37
N SER A 15 5.93 24.72 28.61
CA SER A 15 5.76 26.11 29.03
C SER A 15 4.44 26.64 28.48
N LEU A 16 3.58 27.12 29.36
CA LEU A 16 2.24 27.61 29.04
C LEU A 16 2.05 29.04 29.58
N PRO A 17 2.09 30.08 28.74
CA PRO A 17 1.74 31.42 29.13
C PRO A 17 0.21 31.58 29.24
N VAL A 18 -0.27 32.03 30.40
CA VAL A 18 -1.69 32.24 30.68
C VAL A 18 -1.95 33.60 31.29
N THR A 19 -3.12 34.18 30.99
CA THR A 19 -3.64 35.39 31.63
C THR A 19 -4.92 35.01 32.37
N VAL A 20 -4.94 35.25 33.65
CA VAL A 20 -6.08 34.95 34.54
C VAL A 20 -6.78 36.25 34.96
N HIS A 21 -8.06 36.40 34.69
CA HIS A 21 -8.83 37.63 34.99
C HIS A 21 -9.55 37.54 36.33
N ALA A 22 -9.90 36.34 36.77
CA ALA A 22 -10.50 36.04 38.08
C ALA A 22 -9.87 34.78 38.66
N ARG A 23 -9.89 34.58 39.95
CA ARG A 23 -9.36 33.36 40.55
C ARG A 23 -10.01 32.12 39.91
N SER A 24 -9.19 31.31 39.22
CA SER A 24 -9.63 30.20 38.38
C SER A 24 -8.70 29.01 38.48
N ALA A 25 -9.28 27.83 38.26
CA ALA A 25 -8.51 26.62 37.95
C ALA A 25 -8.05 26.70 36.51
N VAL A 26 -6.73 26.64 36.28
CA VAL A 26 -6.11 26.63 34.95
C VAL A 26 -5.75 25.18 34.62
N PRO A 27 -6.35 24.58 33.57
CA PRO A 27 -6.03 23.22 33.20
C PRO A 27 -4.64 23.15 32.57
N LEU A 28 -3.92 22.08 32.89
CA LEU A 28 -2.59 21.75 32.38
C LEU A 28 -2.69 20.57 31.41
N PRO A 29 -1.71 20.39 30.50
CA PRO A 29 -1.60 19.14 29.76
C PRO A 29 -1.33 17.97 30.67
N GLY A 30 -1.75 16.76 30.29
CA GLY A 30 -1.60 15.53 31.05
C GLY A 30 -2.90 14.97 31.61
N ASP A 31 -2.82 13.79 32.18
CA ASP A 31 -3.90 13.00 32.76
C ASP A 31 -3.38 12.18 33.97
N GLU A 32 -4.16 11.24 34.46
CA GLU A 32 -3.75 10.36 35.57
C GLU A 32 -2.51 9.50 35.23
N SER A 33 -2.32 9.12 33.97
CA SER A 33 -1.18 8.30 33.52
C SER A 33 0.07 9.14 33.29
N HIS A 34 -0.12 10.41 32.86
CA HIS A 34 0.97 11.36 32.57
C HIS A 34 0.74 12.65 33.37
N TRP A 35 0.97 12.57 34.67
CA TRP A 35 0.77 13.69 35.58
C TRP A 35 1.93 14.68 35.51
N PRO A 36 1.65 16.00 35.30
CA PRO A 36 2.73 17.00 35.25
C PRO A 36 3.42 17.16 36.59
N GLN A 37 4.74 17.16 36.57
CA GLN A 37 5.63 17.28 37.74
C GLN A 37 6.42 18.58 37.71
N ASP A 38 6.93 18.98 38.87
CA ASP A 38 7.75 20.18 39.06
C ASP A 38 7.14 21.44 38.46
N VAL A 39 5.79 21.53 38.59
CA VAL A 39 5.04 22.67 38.02
C VAL A 39 5.36 23.93 38.83
N ALA A 40 5.79 24.97 38.12
CA ALA A 40 6.14 26.25 38.70
C ALA A 40 5.74 27.42 37.79
N SER A 41 5.65 28.62 38.37
CA SER A 41 5.60 29.88 37.62
C SER A 41 6.53 30.88 38.28
N ASP A 42 7.39 31.56 37.48
CA ASP A 42 8.39 32.51 37.96
C ASP A 42 9.23 31.94 39.11
N GLY A 43 9.61 30.65 39.05
CA GLY A 43 10.39 29.94 40.05
C GLY A 43 9.64 29.57 41.32
N ARG A 44 8.34 29.83 41.43
CA ARG A 44 7.52 29.41 42.58
C ARG A 44 6.75 28.14 42.21
N ALA A 45 6.92 27.08 43.03
CA ALA A 45 6.20 25.85 42.88
C ALA A 45 4.67 26.08 42.99
N LEU A 46 3.93 25.43 42.11
CA LEU A 46 2.46 25.44 42.06
C LEU A 46 1.94 24.04 42.44
N ALA A 47 0.92 24.01 43.30
CA ALA A 47 0.24 22.76 43.61
C ALA A 47 -0.69 22.37 42.50
N VAL A 48 -0.43 21.21 41.90
CA VAL A 48 -1.28 20.60 40.86
C VAL A 48 -2.25 19.66 41.53
N VAL A 49 -3.54 19.86 41.28
CA VAL A 49 -4.62 19.03 41.84
C VAL A 49 -5.54 18.56 40.72
N PRO A 50 -6.18 17.38 40.82
CA PRO A 50 -7.17 16.98 39.82
C PRO A 50 -8.47 17.83 39.98
N ASN A 51 -9.10 18.16 38.87
CA ASN A 51 -10.49 18.64 38.88
C ASN A 51 -11.48 17.47 39.00
N GLU A 52 -12.78 17.72 38.88
CA GLU A 52 -13.84 16.70 38.94
C GLU A 52 -13.75 15.65 37.83
N GLU A 53 -13.11 15.98 36.73
CA GLU A 53 -12.91 15.13 35.55
C GLU A 53 -11.53 14.43 35.54
N GLY A 54 -10.71 14.60 36.60
CA GLY A 54 -9.35 14.02 36.67
C GLY A 54 -8.30 14.83 35.94
N VAL A 55 -8.63 15.98 35.34
CA VAL A 55 -7.67 16.83 34.64
C VAL A 55 -6.78 17.57 35.62
N PRO A 56 -5.42 17.60 35.44
CA PRO A 56 -4.54 18.36 36.29
C PRO A 56 -4.80 19.87 36.15
N VAL A 57 -5.00 20.56 37.28
CA VAL A 57 -5.21 22.01 37.31
C VAL A 57 -4.38 22.69 38.39
N VAL A 58 -4.06 23.96 38.14
CA VAL A 58 -3.46 24.85 39.16
C VAL A 58 -4.44 26.03 39.44
N TRP A 59 -4.60 26.39 40.72
CA TRP A 59 -5.45 27.51 41.12
C TRP A 59 -4.63 28.78 41.15
N LEU A 60 -4.98 29.76 40.28
CA LEU A 60 -4.29 31.02 40.17
C LEU A 60 -5.20 32.21 40.47
N ALA A 61 -4.64 33.23 41.09
CA ALA A 61 -5.26 34.55 41.25
C ALA A 61 -5.18 35.33 39.92
N PRO A 62 -5.90 36.47 39.78
CA PRO A 62 -5.75 37.35 38.65
C PRO A 62 -4.29 37.75 38.43
N GLY A 63 -3.78 37.62 37.18
CA GLY A 63 -2.41 37.90 36.83
C GLY A 63 -1.98 37.30 35.51
N GLN A 64 -0.72 37.52 35.15
CA GLN A 64 -0.06 36.87 34.01
C GLN A 64 0.95 35.89 34.57
N TYR A 65 0.94 34.68 34.01
CA TYR A 65 1.77 33.59 34.48
C TYR A 65 2.42 32.90 33.29
N ARG A 66 3.63 32.38 33.50
CA ARG A 66 4.25 31.38 32.64
C ARG A 66 4.39 30.11 33.45
N ILE A 67 3.51 29.16 33.19
CA ILE A 67 3.50 27.89 33.91
C ILE A 67 4.45 26.94 33.18
N GLU A 68 5.43 26.42 33.92
CA GLU A 68 6.41 25.46 33.39
C GLU A 68 6.29 24.17 34.19
N GLY A 69 6.59 23.03 33.56
CA GLY A 69 6.58 21.74 34.20
C GLY A 69 7.19 20.67 33.30
N ARG A 70 7.22 19.45 33.81
CA ARG A 70 7.77 18.31 33.09
C ARG A 70 6.90 17.07 33.22
N PHE A 71 7.08 16.14 32.27
CA PHE A 71 6.55 14.80 32.30
C PHE A 71 7.72 13.82 32.32
N PRO A 72 7.88 13.01 33.36
CA PRO A 72 8.80 11.89 33.36
C PRO A 72 8.12 10.69 32.71
N TRP A 73 8.83 9.99 31.85
CA TRP A 73 8.48 8.66 31.34
C TRP A 73 9.76 7.90 30.96
N ASP A 74 9.68 6.58 30.98
CA ASP A 74 10.78 5.72 30.55
C ASP A 74 10.75 5.49 29.04
N GLU A 75 9.55 5.60 28.44
CA GLU A 75 9.30 5.52 27.01
C GLU A 75 8.24 6.56 26.64
N ARG A 76 8.49 7.32 25.56
CA ARG A 76 7.56 8.36 25.09
C ARG A 76 6.20 7.76 24.74
N PRO A 77 5.10 8.22 25.35
CA PRO A 77 3.76 7.78 25.03
C PRO A 77 3.36 8.21 23.61
N GLU A 78 2.44 7.50 23.01
CA GLU A 78 1.90 7.85 21.69
C GLU A 78 1.17 9.17 21.70
N SER A 79 0.50 9.49 22.78
CA SER A 79 -0.25 10.74 22.98
C SER A 79 -0.23 11.18 24.44
N ILE A 80 -0.52 12.47 24.65
CA ILE A 80 -0.75 13.04 25.98
C ILE A 80 -2.07 13.81 25.96
N ALA A 81 -2.80 13.75 27.06
CA ALA A 81 -4.06 14.50 27.17
C ALA A 81 -3.80 16.01 27.10
N LEU A 82 -4.62 16.70 26.31
CA LEU A 82 -4.50 18.14 26.09
C LEU A 82 -5.87 18.79 26.26
N PRO A 83 -6.11 19.51 27.36
CA PRO A 83 -7.40 20.18 27.61
C PRO A 83 -7.81 21.08 26.44
N ALA A 84 -9.12 21.09 26.11
CA ALA A 84 -9.71 21.89 25.02
C ALA A 84 -9.43 23.39 25.16
N ALA A 85 -9.21 23.89 26.38
CA ALA A 85 -8.83 25.27 26.66
C ALA A 85 -7.47 25.69 26.07
N ILE A 86 -6.60 24.71 25.75
CA ILE A 86 -5.29 24.95 25.12
C ILE A 86 -5.47 24.89 23.60
N ALA A 87 -5.72 26.00 22.96
CA ALA A 87 -6.05 26.06 21.54
C ALA A 87 -4.83 25.97 20.59
N ARG A 88 -3.64 26.37 21.06
CA ARG A 88 -2.42 26.39 20.23
C ARG A 88 -1.29 25.62 20.90
N VAL A 89 -0.59 24.85 20.10
CA VAL A 89 0.55 24.04 20.55
C VAL A 89 1.71 24.20 19.57
N ALA A 90 2.87 24.53 20.11
CA ALA A 90 4.16 24.40 19.43
C ALA A 90 4.86 23.15 19.98
N LEU A 91 4.93 22.10 19.14
CA LEU A 91 5.50 20.82 19.52
C LEU A 91 6.91 20.67 18.95
N SER A 92 7.83 20.22 19.78
CA SER A 92 9.16 19.77 19.38
C SER A 92 9.36 18.32 19.84
N LEU A 93 9.77 17.45 18.91
CA LEU A 93 10.12 16.05 19.19
C LEU A 93 11.61 15.85 18.93
N ASP A 94 12.33 15.41 19.93
CA ASP A 94 13.78 15.20 19.87
C ASP A 94 14.57 16.41 19.34
N GLY A 95 14.11 17.62 19.69
CA GLY A 95 14.71 18.88 19.24
C GLY A 95 14.25 19.36 17.85
N VAL A 96 13.40 18.58 17.15
CA VAL A 96 12.87 18.94 15.83
C VAL A 96 11.46 19.53 15.98
N VAL A 97 11.28 20.78 15.55
CA VAL A 97 9.98 21.47 15.58
C VAL A 97 9.04 20.83 14.58
N GLN A 98 7.86 20.43 15.05
CA GLN A 98 6.82 19.84 14.22
C GLN A 98 6.00 20.93 13.52
N ARG A 99 6.01 20.94 12.19
CA ARG A 99 5.21 21.89 11.39
C ARG A 99 3.72 21.62 11.43
N PHE A 100 3.35 20.36 11.59
CA PHE A 100 1.96 19.91 11.69
C PHE A 100 1.82 19.14 13.00
N VAL A 101 1.00 19.68 13.87
CA VAL A 101 0.70 19.09 15.17
C VAL A 101 -0.61 18.34 15.03
N GLN A 102 -0.57 17.02 15.22
CA GLN A 102 -1.76 16.18 15.17
C GLN A 102 -2.44 16.21 16.54
N ARG A 103 -3.69 16.67 16.54
CA ARG A 103 -4.53 16.70 17.72
C ARG A 103 -5.86 15.99 17.38
N ASP A 104 -6.29 15.13 18.26
CA ASP A 104 -7.59 14.47 18.20
C ASP A 104 -8.33 14.79 19.49
N ASP A 105 -9.45 15.54 19.39
CA ASP A 105 -10.26 16.08 20.48
C ASP A 105 -9.41 16.57 21.69
N ASP A 106 -9.24 15.75 22.72
CA ASP A 106 -8.53 16.05 23.95
C ASP A 106 -7.12 15.39 24.03
N ALA A 107 -6.58 14.89 22.93
CA ALA A 107 -5.27 14.28 22.89
C ALA A 107 -4.33 14.98 21.92
N LEU A 108 -3.09 15.22 22.36
CA LEU A 108 -1.98 15.66 21.55
C LEU A 108 -1.15 14.45 21.20
N TRP A 109 -1.04 14.16 19.92
CA TRP A 109 -0.23 13.07 19.42
C TRP A 109 1.25 13.42 19.55
N LEU A 110 1.97 12.65 20.40
CA LEU A 110 3.42 12.71 20.55
C LEU A 110 4.07 11.56 19.75
N GLY A 111 3.24 10.86 18.98
CA GLY A 111 3.63 9.69 18.28
C GLY A 111 5.08 9.77 17.96
N ARG A 112 5.84 8.70 18.21
CA ARG A 112 7.02 8.52 17.41
C ARG A 112 6.62 9.07 16.05
N VAL A 113 7.22 10.18 15.59
CA VAL A 113 7.62 10.15 14.20
C VAL A 113 8.29 8.81 14.19
N ALA A 114 7.56 7.77 13.77
CA ALA A 114 8.16 6.51 13.48
C ALA A 114 9.34 6.97 12.67
N ALA A 115 10.52 6.95 13.32
CA ALA A 115 11.75 7.17 12.62
C ALA A 115 11.48 6.33 11.43
N THR A 116 11.12 6.98 10.30
CA THR A 116 10.56 6.30 9.16
C THR A 116 11.29 5.00 9.17
N VAL A 117 10.59 3.93 9.67
CA VAL A 117 11.18 2.60 9.63
C VAL A 117 11.41 2.56 8.18
N ALA A 118 12.67 2.78 7.80
CA ALA A 118 13.01 3.11 6.43
C ALA A 118 12.31 2.02 5.70
N GLU A 119 11.12 2.36 5.13
CA GLU A 119 10.14 1.39 4.65
C GLU A 119 11.01 0.50 3.83
N ARG A 120 11.24 -0.73 4.32
CA ARG A 120 12.23 -1.60 3.70
C ARG A 120 11.78 -1.67 2.27
N ASP A 121 12.67 -1.26 1.39
CA ASP A 121 12.41 -1.34 -0.03
C ASP A 121 11.89 -2.74 -0.31
N SER A 122 10.62 -2.85 -0.64
CA SER A 122 9.99 -4.12 -0.98
C SER A 122 9.21 -3.99 -2.28
N LEU A 123 9.15 -5.08 -3.00
CA LEU A 123 8.39 -5.24 -4.22
C LEU A 123 7.70 -6.60 -4.18
N ALA A 124 6.38 -6.60 -4.23
CA ALA A 124 5.58 -7.79 -4.49
C ALA A 124 4.92 -7.65 -5.85
N VAL A 125 4.77 -8.75 -6.55
CA VAL A 125 4.20 -8.81 -7.90
C VAL A 125 3.17 -9.90 -7.97
N ASP A 126 1.94 -9.57 -8.38
CA ASP A 126 0.94 -10.53 -8.80
C ASP A 126 0.86 -10.55 -10.33
N VAL A 127 0.74 -11.73 -10.90
CA VAL A 127 0.74 -11.93 -12.36
C VAL A 127 -0.54 -12.58 -12.81
N PHE A 128 -1.33 -11.82 -13.57
CA PHE A 128 -2.56 -12.27 -14.20
C PHE A 128 -2.34 -12.36 -15.72
N ARG A 129 -2.68 -13.50 -16.32
CA ARG A 129 -2.55 -13.69 -17.75
C ARG A 129 -3.87 -14.09 -18.37
N GLN A 130 -4.22 -13.48 -19.50
CA GLN A 130 -5.34 -13.92 -20.32
C GLN A 130 -4.81 -14.48 -21.64
N LEU A 131 -5.02 -15.76 -21.86
CA LEU A 131 -4.75 -16.40 -23.15
C LEU A 131 -6.03 -16.38 -23.99
N ASP A 132 -6.02 -15.61 -25.07
CA ASP A 132 -7.08 -15.58 -26.07
C ASP A 132 -6.68 -16.47 -27.27
N ASP A 133 -7.47 -17.52 -27.52
CA ASP A 133 -7.19 -18.59 -28.51
C ASP A 133 -7.55 -18.18 -29.96
N ARG A 134 -7.33 -16.91 -30.28
CA ARG A 134 -7.41 -16.42 -31.67
C ARG A 134 -6.21 -16.87 -32.50
N ILE A 135 -6.21 -16.58 -33.79
CA ILE A 135 -5.09 -16.88 -34.70
C ILE A 135 -4.50 -15.57 -35.24
N PRO A 136 -3.24 -15.19 -34.90
CA PRO A 136 -2.39 -15.84 -33.89
C PRO A 136 -2.92 -15.62 -32.48
N ALA A 137 -2.62 -16.55 -31.56
CA ALA A 137 -3.05 -16.44 -30.17
C ALA A 137 -2.48 -15.17 -29.53
N ARG A 138 -3.28 -14.52 -28.68
CA ARG A 138 -2.91 -13.31 -27.96
C ARG A 138 -2.77 -13.62 -26.47
N LEU A 139 -1.71 -13.13 -25.87
CA LEU A 139 -1.49 -13.17 -24.44
C LEU A 139 -1.51 -11.74 -23.91
N GLU A 140 -2.41 -11.46 -22.98
CA GLU A 140 -2.42 -10.23 -22.21
C GLU A 140 -1.95 -10.56 -20.80
N THR A 141 -0.90 -9.92 -20.33
CA THR A 141 -0.38 -10.06 -18.97
C THR A 141 -0.60 -8.75 -18.23
N ARG A 142 -1.27 -8.81 -17.09
CA ARG A 142 -1.41 -7.70 -16.15
C ARG A 142 -0.57 -8.00 -14.92
N PHE A 143 0.33 -7.11 -14.61
CA PHE A 143 1.13 -7.13 -13.41
C PHE A 143 0.52 -6.15 -12.40
N LYS A 144 0.30 -6.60 -11.18
CA LYS A 144 -0.03 -5.78 -10.04
C LYS A 144 1.20 -5.68 -9.17
N PHE A 145 1.73 -4.48 -9.00
CA PHE A 145 2.90 -4.21 -8.18
C PHE A 145 2.47 -3.58 -6.87
N THR A 146 2.86 -4.16 -5.75
CA THR A 146 2.77 -3.54 -4.43
C THR A 146 4.17 -3.16 -3.99
N VAL A 147 4.41 -1.86 -3.90
CA VAL A 147 5.73 -1.28 -3.68
C VAL A 147 5.77 -0.50 -2.38
N SER A 148 6.78 -0.75 -1.54
CA SER A 148 7.12 0.13 -0.43
C SER A 148 8.57 0.61 -0.53
N GLY A 149 8.87 1.69 0.22
CA GLY A 149 10.17 2.32 0.23
C GLY A 149 10.34 3.42 -0.83
N LYS A 150 11.59 3.68 -1.19
CA LYS A 150 11.95 4.77 -2.10
C LYS A 150 11.75 4.38 -3.57
N GLY A 151 11.50 5.39 -4.42
CA GLY A 151 11.49 5.22 -5.87
C GLY A 151 12.84 4.69 -6.36
N ARG A 152 12.80 3.64 -7.20
CA ARG A 152 13.99 2.95 -7.72
C ARG A 152 13.72 2.23 -9.04
N GLU A 153 14.77 1.81 -9.71
CA GLU A 153 14.67 0.92 -10.87
C GLU A 153 14.64 -0.55 -10.41
N GLU A 154 13.70 -1.30 -10.96
CA GLU A 154 13.56 -2.74 -10.75
C GLU A 154 13.61 -3.48 -12.08
N LYS A 155 14.06 -4.73 -12.04
CA LYS A 155 14.20 -5.58 -13.23
C LYS A 155 13.55 -6.93 -12.98
N LEU A 156 12.63 -7.30 -13.87
CA LEU A 156 11.99 -8.60 -13.88
C LEU A 156 12.43 -9.34 -15.14
N ALA A 157 13.19 -10.41 -14.96
CA ALA A 157 13.71 -11.19 -16.08
C ALA A 157 12.61 -12.04 -16.74
N LEU A 158 12.70 -12.19 -18.07
CA LEU A 158 11.96 -13.19 -18.85
C LEU A 158 10.44 -13.18 -18.61
N VAL A 159 9.82 -11.99 -18.53
CA VAL A 159 8.40 -11.84 -18.18
C VAL A 159 7.41 -12.46 -19.19
N LEU A 160 7.86 -12.78 -20.42
CA LEU A 160 7.05 -13.46 -21.42
C LEU A 160 7.33 -14.97 -21.45
N PRO A 161 6.27 -15.80 -21.56
CA PRO A 161 6.44 -17.23 -21.87
C PRO A 161 7.11 -17.42 -23.23
N GLU A 162 7.66 -18.62 -23.45
CA GLU A 162 8.24 -18.99 -24.74
C GLU A 162 7.20 -18.99 -25.85
N GLY A 163 7.61 -18.63 -27.06
CA GLY A 163 6.75 -18.61 -28.24
C GLY A 163 5.90 -17.35 -28.36
N PHE A 164 6.10 -16.33 -27.50
CA PHE A 164 5.41 -15.05 -27.61
C PHE A 164 6.39 -13.91 -27.90
N VAL A 165 5.91 -12.94 -28.68
CA VAL A 165 6.60 -11.68 -28.93
C VAL A 165 5.77 -10.50 -28.46
N PRO A 166 6.38 -9.46 -27.87
CA PRO A 166 5.66 -8.32 -27.34
C PRO A 166 5.01 -7.50 -28.47
N VAL A 167 3.85 -6.92 -28.17
CA VAL A 167 3.12 -6.02 -29.06
C VAL A 167 2.98 -4.63 -28.46
N SER A 168 2.60 -4.53 -27.18
CA SER A 168 2.49 -3.26 -26.47
C SER A 168 2.70 -3.42 -24.98
N LEU A 169 3.20 -2.34 -24.37
CA LEU A 169 3.38 -2.21 -22.94
C LEU A 169 2.75 -0.88 -22.51
N SER A 170 1.90 -0.90 -21.48
CA SER A 170 1.19 0.29 -20.97
C SER A 170 0.85 0.13 -19.49
N GLY A 171 0.67 1.24 -18.77
CA GLY A 171 0.27 1.23 -17.35
C GLY A 171 0.74 2.46 -16.60
N ASP A 172 0.75 2.35 -15.26
CA ASP A 172 0.97 3.47 -14.34
C ASP A 172 2.43 3.81 -14.09
N LEU A 173 3.34 2.89 -14.46
CA LEU A 173 4.77 3.03 -14.26
C LEU A 173 5.50 3.27 -15.58
N ASN A 174 6.57 4.04 -15.52
CA ASN A 174 7.51 4.10 -16.63
C ASN A 174 8.23 2.76 -16.73
N ALA A 175 7.97 2.04 -17.82
CA ALA A 175 8.52 0.71 -18.04
C ALA A 175 8.93 0.51 -19.49
N ARG A 176 9.91 -0.36 -19.69
CA ARG A 176 10.34 -0.84 -21.01
C ARG A 176 10.66 -2.32 -20.95
N LEU A 177 10.46 -2.99 -22.07
CA LEU A 177 10.86 -4.38 -22.25
C LEU A 177 12.11 -4.41 -23.12
N ASP A 178 13.19 -4.98 -22.59
CA ASP A 178 14.43 -5.17 -23.34
C ASP A 178 14.34 -6.37 -24.29
N THR A 179 15.26 -6.46 -25.23
CA THR A 179 15.29 -7.49 -26.27
C THR A 179 15.51 -8.91 -25.76
N ASP A 180 16.07 -9.05 -24.56
CA ASP A 180 16.25 -10.32 -23.85
C ASP A 180 14.99 -10.78 -23.07
N GLY A 181 13.92 -9.97 -23.09
CA GLY A 181 12.68 -10.24 -22.36
C GLY A 181 12.68 -9.73 -20.91
N THR A 182 13.67 -8.93 -20.53
CA THR A 182 13.69 -8.28 -19.20
C THR A 182 12.82 -7.04 -19.20
N LEU A 183 11.87 -6.98 -18.26
CA LEU A 183 11.06 -5.81 -17.98
C LEU A 183 11.79 -4.91 -16.98
N ILE A 184 12.13 -3.70 -17.41
CA ILE A 184 12.75 -2.67 -16.58
C ILE A 184 11.70 -1.62 -16.27
N LEU A 185 11.53 -1.30 -14.97
CA LEU A 185 10.49 -0.38 -14.52
C LEU A 185 11.01 0.55 -13.41
N GLN A 186 10.50 1.79 -13.41
CA GLN A 186 10.73 2.75 -12.35
C GLN A 186 9.59 2.66 -11.34
N VAL A 187 9.84 1.99 -10.21
CA VAL A 187 8.84 1.81 -9.16
C VAL A 187 8.82 3.00 -8.19
N ARG A 188 7.66 3.27 -7.63
CA ARG A 188 7.41 4.21 -6.53
C ARG A 188 6.45 3.57 -5.54
N SER A 189 6.45 4.01 -4.29
CA SER A 189 5.56 3.50 -3.25
C SER A 189 4.09 3.57 -3.68
N GLY A 190 3.33 2.52 -3.36
CA GLY A 190 1.94 2.36 -3.71
C GLY A 190 1.63 1.10 -4.52
N GLU A 191 0.38 1.00 -4.96
CA GLU A 191 -0.09 -0.07 -5.84
C GLU A 191 -0.14 0.45 -7.28
N HIS A 192 0.39 -0.35 -8.20
CA HIS A 192 0.53 0.04 -9.61
C HIS A 192 0.20 -1.12 -10.54
N TRP A 193 -0.33 -0.78 -11.71
CA TRP A 193 -0.66 -1.76 -12.73
C TRP A 193 0.12 -1.54 -14.01
N LEU A 194 0.52 -2.64 -14.64
CA LEU A 194 1.18 -2.65 -15.94
C LEU A 194 0.58 -3.75 -16.81
N THR A 195 0.29 -3.45 -18.07
CA THR A 195 -0.26 -4.40 -19.03
C THR A 195 0.72 -4.62 -20.18
N LEU A 196 1.09 -5.87 -20.38
CA LEU A 196 1.93 -6.32 -21.49
C LEU A 196 1.07 -7.18 -22.42
N VAL A 197 0.93 -6.77 -23.65
CA VAL A 197 0.26 -7.54 -24.69
C VAL A 197 1.31 -8.21 -25.59
N ALA A 198 1.11 -9.48 -25.84
CA ALA A 198 1.98 -10.28 -26.73
C ALA A 198 1.15 -11.13 -27.67
N ARG A 199 1.78 -11.60 -28.74
CA ARG A 199 1.16 -12.54 -29.70
C ARG A 199 2.05 -13.77 -29.88
N ALA A 200 1.43 -14.90 -30.13
CA ALA A 200 2.16 -16.13 -30.46
C ALA A 200 2.85 -15.99 -31.84
N ILE A 201 4.04 -16.58 -31.96
CA ILE A 201 4.81 -16.62 -33.22
C ILE A 201 4.42 -17.81 -34.11
N ALA A 202 3.74 -18.80 -33.53
CA ALA A 202 3.29 -20.03 -34.21
C ALA A 202 1.93 -20.47 -33.64
N PRO A 203 1.20 -21.41 -34.28
CA PRO A 203 0.03 -22.04 -33.67
C PRO A 203 0.34 -22.63 -32.31
N LEU A 204 -0.50 -22.30 -31.32
CA LEU A 204 -0.27 -22.63 -29.93
C LEU A 204 -0.96 -23.96 -29.57
N ALA A 205 -0.19 -24.96 -29.14
CA ALA A 205 -0.71 -26.22 -28.61
C ALA A 205 -0.60 -26.29 -27.08
N ALA A 206 0.35 -25.55 -26.50
CA ALA A 206 0.54 -25.50 -25.06
C ALA A 206 1.25 -24.19 -24.68
N VAL A 207 1.08 -23.79 -23.42
CA VAL A 207 1.86 -22.71 -22.76
C VAL A 207 2.47 -23.29 -21.50
N LYS A 208 3.60 -22.72 -21.10
CA LYS A 208 4.30 -23.13 -19.89
C LYS A 208 4.80 -21.90 -19.14
N THR A 209 4.61 -21.88 -17.80
CA THR A 209 5.21 -20.87 -16.93
C THR A 209 6.71 -21.09 -16.81
N ARG A 210 7.44 -20.03 -16.50
CA ARG A 210 8.88 -20.11 -16.20
C ARG A 210 9.08 -20.21 -14.70
N THR A 211 10.18 -20.82 -14.29
CA THR A 211 10.67 -20.75 -12.92
C THR A 211 11.49 -19.48 -12.80
N LEU A 212 10.99 -18.50 -12.07
CA LEU A 212 11.64 -17.21 -11.85
C LEU A 212 11.84 -16.99 -10.35
N GLU A 213 12.87 -16.21 -10.02
CA GLU A 213 13.17 -15.85 -8.64
C GLU A 213 12.29 -14.69 -8.16
N ALA A 214 12.26 -14.47 -6.84
CA ALA A 214 11.60 -13.30 -6.26
C ALA A 214 12.03 -11.99 -6.99
N PRO A 215 11.10 -11.06 -7.17
CA PRO A 215 9.77 -10.95 -6.58
C PRO A 215 8.64 -11.64 -7.36
N TRP A 216 8.93 -12.59 -8.24
CA TRP A 216 7.91 -13.31 -9.01
C TRP A 216 6.99 -14.11 -8.05
N PRO A 217 5.65 -14.18 -8.33
CA PRO A 217 4.71 -14.88 -7.46
C PRO A 217 4.93 -16.40 -7.46
N GLU A 218 4.49 -17.07 -6.41
CA GLU A 218 4.52 -18.54 -6.29
C GLU A 218 3.64 -19.23 -7.33
N ALA A 219 2.61 -18.55 -7.81
CA ALA A 219 1.76 -19.01 -8.91
C ALA A 219 1.29 -17.82 -9.76
N GLU A 220 1.20 -18.02 -11.06
CA GLU A 220 0.56 -17.10 -11.99
C GLU A 220 -0.91 -17.50 -12.17
N ILE A 221 -1.80 -16.50 -12.23
CA ILE A 221 -3.23 -16.76 -12.51
C ILE A 221 -3.50 -16.58 -13.99
N TRP A 222 -3.98 -17.65 -14.61
CA TRP A 222 -4.26 -17.71 -16.05
C TRP A 222 -5.75 -17.79 -16.33
N SER A 223 -6.29 -16.85 -17.10
CA SER A 223 -7.64 -16.88 -17.64
C SER A 223 -7.61 -17.32 -19.10
N TYR A 224 -8.55 -18.14 -19.50
CA TYR A 224 -8.62 -18.65 -20.87
C TYR A 224 -9.86 -18.16 -21.60
N ARG A 225 -9.66 -17.58 -22.79
CA ARG A 225 -10.73 -17.15 -23.70
C ARG A 225 -10.74 -17.99 -24.96
N ALA A 226 -11.70 -18.90 -25.04
CA ALA A 226 -11.91 -19.70 -26.25
C ALA A 226 -12.48 -18.87 -27.41
N GLN A 227 -12.08 -19.19 -28.64
CA GLN A 227 -12.64 -18.64 -29.87
C GLN A 227 -13.43 -19.73 -30.60
N SER A 228 -14.60 -20.08 -30.07
CA SER A 228 -15.43 -21.20 -30.53
C SER A 228 -15.86 -21.08 -31.99
N SER A 229 -15.84 -19.89 -32.58
CA SER A 229 -16.06 -19.68 -34.01
C SER A 229 -14.95 -20.21 -34.91
N LEU A 230 -13.74 -20.37 -34.39
CA LEU A 230 -12.59 -20.86 -35.12
C LEU A 230 -12.36 -22.36 -34.85
N ARG A 231 -12.38 -22.75 -33.60
CA ARG A 231 -12.21 -24.13 -33.13
C ARG A 231 -12.75 -24.26 -31.72
N VAL A 232 -13.18 -25.46 -31.35
CA VAL A 232 -13.56 -25.77 -30.00
C VAL A 232 -12.31 -26.30 -29.29
N THR A 233 -11.85 -25.56 -28.31
CA THR A 233 -10.63 -25.90 -27.55
C THR A 233 -10.92 -25.90 -26.07
N GLU A 234 -10.17 -26.70 -25.32
CA GLU A 234 -10.31 -26.86 -23.88
C GLU A 234 -8.90 -26.85 -23.25
N PRO A 235 -8.62 -26.00 -22.26
CA PRO A 235 -7.35 -25.99 -21.55
C PRO A 235 -7.29 -27.15 -20.55
N GLU A 236 -6.20 -27.89 -20.58
CA GLU A 236 -5.92 -29.04 -19.69
C GLU A 236 -4.55 -28.86 -19.04
N GLY A 237 -4.30 -29.54 -17.91
CA GLY A 237 -2.99 -29.62 -17.27
C GLY A 237 -2.84 -28.83 -15.97
N ALA A 238 -3.87 -28.05 -15.57
CA ALA A 238 -3.91 -27.38 -14.27
C ALA A 238 -5.30 -27.44 -13.66
N ALA A 239 -5.38 -27.28 -12.35
CA ALA A 239 -6.64 -27.20 -11.65
C ALA A 239 -7.33 -25.85 -11.92
N GLN A 240 -8.60 -25.90 -12.26
CA GLN A 240 -9.42 -24.71 -12.35
C GLN A 240 -9.70 -24.15 -10.96
N ILE A 241 -9.64 -22.83 -10.84
CA ILE A 241 -9.88 -22.08 -9.61
C ILE A 241 -11.05 -21.12 -9.78
N ASP A 242 -11.61 -20.65 -8.67
CA ASP A 242 -12.65 -19.61 -8.70
C ASP A 242 -12.02 -18.25 -9.03
N PRO A 243 -12.38 -17.60 -10.15
CA PRO A 243 -11.83 -16.32 -10.54
C PRO A 243 -12.06 -15.21 -9.49
N ALA A 244 -13.16 -15.27 -8.73
CA ALA A 244 -13.50 -14.28 -7.71
C ALA A 244 -12.57 -14.38 -6.49
N LEU A 245 -12.20 -15.62 -6.10
CA LEU A 245 -11.27 -15.85 -4.99
C LEU A 245 -9.82 -15.57 -5.36
N ALA A 246 -9.48 -15.65 -6.63
CA ALA A 246 -8.13 -15.41 -7.15
C ALA A 246 -7.86 -13.93 -7.51
N GLU A 247 -8.76 -13.01 -7.16
CA GLU A 247 -8.66 -11.58 -7.46
C GLU A 247 -8.38 -11.25 -8.93
N VAL A 248 -8.89 -12.11 -9.83
CA VAL A 248 -8.76 -11.91 -11.28
C VAL A 248 -9.35 -10.56 -11.67
N PRO A 249 -8.73 -9.80 -12.59
CA PRO A 249 -9.28 -8.55 -13.10
C PRO A 249 -10.76 -8.67 -13.49
N ASP A 250 -11.57 -7.66 -13.19
CA ASP A 250 -13.03 -7.70 -13.29
C ASP A 250 -13.54 -8.15 -14.68
N ASP A 251 -12.89 -7.69 -15.74
CA ASP A 251 -13.24 -8.00 -17.13
C ASP A 251 -12.86 -9.44 -17.54
N TRP A 252 -12.17 -10.19 -16.68
CA TRP A 252 -11.82 -11.60 -16.91
C TRP A 252 -12.55 -12.57 -15.97
N ARG A 253 -13.37 -12.09 -15.04
CA ARG A 253 -14.05 -12.92 -14.02
C ARG A 253 -14.99 -13.97 -14.59
N GLU A 254 -15.52 -13.75 -15.79
CA GLU A 254 -16.40 -14.72 -16.47
C GLU A 254 -15.62 -15.82 -17.20
N LEU A 255 -14.30 -15.73 -17.26
CA LEU A 255 -13.45 -16.71 -17.93
C LEU A 255 -13.03 -17.79 -16.96
N PRO A 256 -12.86 -19.06 -17.42
CA PRO A 256 -12.23 -20.08 -16.61
C PRO A 256 -10.80 -19.65 -16.22
N ALA A 257 -10.47 -19.79 -14.95
CA ALA A 257 -9.18 -19.40 -14.39
C ALA A 257 -8.44 -20.61 -13.81
N PHE A 258 -7.11 -20.56 -13.90
CA PHE A 258 -6.18 -21.62 -13.50
C PHE A 258 -5.02 -21.01 -12.73
N ALA A 259 -4.59 -21.63 -11.64
CA ALA A 259 -3.35 -21.30 -10.97
C ALA A 259 -2.22 -22.17 -11.52
N LEU A 260 -1.16 -21.56 -12.02
CA LEU A 260 -0.01 -22.25 -12.57
C LEU A 260 1.22 -21.96 -11.73
N GLU A 261 1.74 -22.99 -11.10
CA GLU A 261 3.03 -22.94 -10.40
C GLU A 261 4.21 -22.85 -11.39
N PRO A 262 5.41 -22.47 -10.93
CA PRO A 262 6.59 -22.42 -11.77
C PRO A 262 6.86 -23.75 -12.48
N GLY A 263 6.97 -23.68 -13.81
CA GLY A 263 7.20 -24.87 -14.65
C GLY A 263 5.96 -25.66 -15.03
N GLN A 264 4.78 -25.34 -14.48
CA GLN A 264 3.51 -25.91 -14.93
C GLN A 264 3.04 -25.28 -16.25
N GLY A 265 2.10 -25.91 -16.92
CA GLY A 265 1.56 -25.42 -18.18
C GLY A 265 0.12 -25.84 -18.43
N LEU A 266 -0.47 -25.18 -19.44
CA LEU A 266 -1.76 -25.53 -20.00
C LEU A 266 -1.56 -26.10 -21.40
N THR A 267 -2.14 -27.26 -21.66
CA THR A 267 -2.26 -27.83 -23.01
C THR A 267 -3.62 -27.40 -23.58
N ILE A 268 -3.63 -26.88 -24.79
CA ILE A 268 -4.85 -26.47 -25.49
C ILE A 268 -5.34 -27.64 -26.34
N ALA A 269 -6.22 -28.46 -25.76
CA ALA A 269 -6.77 -29.62 -26.43
C ALA A 269 -7.84 -29.19 -27.44
N GLU A 270 -7.60 -29.42 -28.72
CA GLU A 270 -8.58 -29.18 -29.80
C GLU A 270 -9.59 -30.34 -29.83
N ARG A 271 -10.87 -30.04 -29.53
CA ARG A 271 -11.97 -31.01 -29.54
C ARG A 271 -12.63 -31.12 -30.90
N SER A 272 -12.79 -30.02 -31.61
CA SER A 272 -13.30 -29.99 -32.98
C SER A 272 -12.83 -28.71 -33.69
N ARG A 273 -12.72 -28.80 -34.99
CA ARG A 273 -12.42 -27.67 -35.86
C ARG A 273 -13.65 -27.38 -36.72
N GLY A 274 -14.03 -26.10 -36.86
CA GLY A 274 -15.12 -25.73 -37.77
C GLY A 274 -14.82 -26.21 -39.19
N LEU A 275 -15.85 -26.66 -39.91
CA LEU A 275 -15.71 -27.04 -41.32
C LEU A 275 -15.18 -25.83 -42.09
N SER A 276 -14.08 -26.02 -42.84
CA SER A 276 -13.63 -25.00 -43.77
C SER A 276 -14.71 -24.78 -44.83
N GLU A 277 -15.02 -23.51 -45.17
CA GLU A 277 -16.00 -23.15 -46.21
C GLU A 277 -15.71 -23.76 -47.58
N GLN A 278 -14.61 -24.45 -47.77
CA GLN A 278 -14.23 -25.05 -49.04
C GLN A 278 -15.06 -26.27 -49.45
N ASP A 279 -15.89 -26.85 -48.60
CA ASP A 279 -16.70 -28.03 -48.93
C ASP A 279 -18.14 -27.69 -49.43
N GLN A 280 -18.53 -26.42 -49.52
CA GLN A 280 -19.88 -26.03 -49.96
C GLN A 280 -20.00 -25.78 -51.46
N ASN A 281 -18.91 -25.81 -52.24
CA ASN A 281 -18.97 -25.62 -53.70
C ASN A 281 -18.89 -26.96 -54.46
N ARG A 282 -19.76 -27.95 -54.17
CA ARG A 282 -20.10 -29.00 -55.13
C ARG A 282 -21.19 -28.47 -56.04
N LEU A 283 -20.82 -27.90 -57.18
CA LEU A 283 -21.69 -27.65 -58.30
C LEU A 283 -22.30 -28.98 -58.78
N HIS A 284 -23.60 -29.15 -58.59
CA HIS A 284 -24.35 -30.11 -59.34
C HIS A 284 -24.51 -29.60 -60.78
N LEU A 285 -23.70 -30.11 -61.69
CA LEU A 285 -23.97 -30.04 -63.15
C LEU A 285 -24.88 -31.21 -63.49
N ASN A 286 -26.14 -30.91 -63.89
CA ASN A 286 -27.03 -31.78 -64.60
C ASN A 286 -26.74 -31.72 -66.08
#